data_6034d110b399f0ff38c9de2c0fb7dda9
#
_entry.id   6034d110b399f0ff38c9de2c0fb7dda9
#
_cell.length_a   1.000
_cell.length_b   1.000
_cell.length_c   1.000
_cell.angle_alpha   90.00
_cell.angle_beta   90.00
_cell.angle_gamma   90.00
#
_symmetry.space_group_name_H-M   'P 1'
#
loop_
_entity.id
_entity.type
_entity.pdbx_description
1 polymer ?
#
loop_
_entity_poly.entity_id
_entity_poly.type
_entity_poly.pdbx_seq_one_letter_code
_entity_poly.pdbx_strand_id
1 'polypeptide(L)'
;GAGGLGAPVLMYLAAAGVGTIGIIDDDDVALSNLQRQIIHDTNAVGTAKTDSARASIRRINPDVNVILHHHRIDDENAAEIIRGYDLVADGCDNFRTRLTVNAACGVTKTPLVSAALSQFDGQLATFRPFEQNEDGEPLPCYQCLVPELPEEESLGTCAEQGILGVVAGILGTMQAGEVIKEILGIGTSLKGKLLLYDALEMRSRVIKLPRDPACKSCGTPARSGEKTELV
;
A
#
# COMPACT_ATOMS: atom_id res chain seq x y z
N GLY A 1 5.67 5.49 -0.39
CA GLY A 1 7.07 5.01 -0.29
C GLY A 1 7.74 4.82 -1.64
N ALA A 2 9.04 5.10 -1.71
CA ALA A 2 9.90 4.88 -2.88
C ALA A 2 10.88 3.71 -2.64
N GLY A 3 10.47 2.76 -1.80
CA GLY A 3 11.21 1.54 -1.45
C GLY A 3 11.06 0.41 -2.47
N GLY A 4 11.21 -0.85 -2.01
CA GLY A 4 11.19 -2.02 -2.89
C GLY A 4 9.89 -2.23 -3.66
N LEU A 5 8.74 -2.07 -3.02
CA LEU A 5 7.42 -2.12 -3.65
C LEU A 5 7.13 -0.84 -4.45
N GLY A 6 7.43 0.33 -3.88
CA GLY A 6 7.20 1.62 -4.54
C GLY A 6 7.99 1.81 -5.82
N ALA A 7 9.20 1.25 -5.92
CA ALA A 7 10.06 1.38 -7.08
C ALA A 7 9.37 0.94 -8.39
N PRO A 8 8.92 -0.31 -8.55
CA PRO A 8 8.21 -0.74 -9.76
C PRO A 8 6.86 -0.04 -9.92
N VAL A 9 6.14 0.26 -8.82
CA VAL A 9 4.88 1.02 -8.89
C VAL A 9 5.10 2.36 -9.57
N LEU A 10 6.04 3.15 -9.09
CA LEU A 10 6.35 4.48 -9.61
C LEU A 10 6.79 4.43 -11.09
N MET A 11 7.64 3.45 -11.43
CA MET A 11 8.12 3.29 -12.81
C MET A 11 6.98 2.96 -13.78
N TYR A 12 6.12 2.00 -13.43
CA TYR A 12 5.02 1.59 -14.31
C TYR A 12 3.91 2.62 -14.39
N LEU A 13 3.57 3.31 -13.29
CA LEU A 13 2.59 4.39 -13.33
C LEU A 13 3.07 5.57 -14.17
N ALA A 14 4.36 5.92 -14.09
CA ALA A 14 4.96 6.94 -14.94
C ALA A 14 4.95 6.52 -16.42
N ALA A 15 5.33 5.29 -16.74
CA ALA A 15 5.31 4.76 -18.10
C ALA A 15 3.88 4.68 -18.68
N ALA A 16 2.88 4.39 -17.83
CA ALA A 16 1.48 4.38 -18.21
C ALA A 16 0.87 5.78 -18.40
N GLY A 17 1.58 6.85 -18.03
CA GLY A 17 1.11 8.23 -18.21
C GLY A 17 0.12 8.69 -17.13
N VAL A 18 0.24 8.21 -15.90
CA VAL A 18 -0.51 8.77 -14.77
C VAL A 18 -0.11 10.24 -14.60
N GLY A 19 -1.08 11.14 -14.70
CA GLY A 19 -0.82 12.58 -14.86
C GLY A 19 -0.12 13.22 -13.67
N THR A 20 -0.48 12.85 -12.43
CA THR A 20 0.17 13.35 -11.21
C THR A 20 0.50 12.20 -10.27
N ILE A 21 1.73 12.14 -9.79
CA ILE A 21 2.20 11.14 -8.83
C ILE A 21 2.77 11.86 -7.60
N GLY A 22 2.14 11.68 -6.43
CA GLY A 22 2.68 12.08 -5.14
C GLY A 22 3.61 10.99 -4.58
N ILE A 23 4.79 11.37 -4.13
CA ILE A 23 5.76 10.46 -3.52
C ILE A 23 6.03 10.91 -2.09
N ILE A 24 5.73 10.05 -1.11
CA ILE A 24 6.01 10.28 0.32
C ILE A 24 7.08 9.30 0.75
N ASP A 25 8.22 9.78 1.18
CA ASP A 25 9.32 8.99 1.76
C ASP A 25 10.25 9.95 2.52
N ASP A 26 10.68 9.57 3.70
CA ASP A 26 11.56 10.37 4.57
C ASP A 26 13.00 9.85 4.61
N ASP A 27 13.29 8.77 3.89
CA ASP A 27 14.61 8.15 3.86
C ASP A 27 15.52 8.70 2.74
N ASP A 28 16.81 8.45 2.92
CA ASP A 28 17.82 8.57 1.89
C ASP A 28 18.11 7.22 1.20
N VAL A 29 18.64 7.30 -0.01
CA VAL A 29 19.07 6.11 -0.75
C VAL A 29 20.33 5.53 -0.09
N ALA A 30 20.25 4.27 0.33
CA ALA A 30 21.38 3.53 0.89
C ALA A 30 21.85 2.43 -0.09
N LEU A 31 23.16 2.15 -0.12
CA LEU A 31 23.72 1.11 -1.00
C LEU A 31 23.06 -0.26 -0.79
N SER A 32 22.73 -0.62 0.46
CA SER A 32 22.06 -1.86 0.84
C SER A 32 20.63 -1.96 0.30
N ASN A 33 20.02 -0.85 -0.11
CA ASN A 33 18.67 -0.82 -0.65
C ASN A 33 18.61 -1.18 -2.15
N LEU A 34 19.70 -0.95 -2.91
CA LEU A 34 19.71 -1.03 -4.37
C LEU A 34 19.38 -2.43 -4.90
N GLN A 35 19.59 -3.48 -4.11
CA GLN A 35 19.27 -4.86 -4.49
C GLN A 35 17.75 -5.10 -4.70
N ARG A 36 16.87 -4.19 -4.19
CA ARG A 36 15.41 -4.29 -4.35
C ARG A 36 14.71 -2.98 -4.73
N GLN A 37 15.37 -1.83 -4.57
CA GLN A 37 14.81 -0.50 -4.86
C GLN A 37 15.30 -0.01 -6.22
N ILE A 38 14.85 -0.68 -7.29
CA ILE A 38 15.36 -0.56 -8.67
C ILE A 38 15.13 0.81 -9.34
N ILE A 39 14.38 1.71 -8.72
CA ILE A 39 14.20 3.09 -9.19
C ILE A 39 15.41 3.98 -8.88
N HIS A 40 16.24 3.56 -7.94
CA HIS A 40 17.45 4.23 -7.52
C HIS A 40 18.69 3.61 -8.15
N ASP A 41 19.77 4.36 -8.25
CA ASP A 41 21.07 3.89 -8.73
C ASP A 41 22.21 4.26 -7.77
N THR A 42 23.41 3.77 -8.05
CA THR A 42 24.59 3.98 -7.21
C THR A 42 24.96 5.47 -7.08
N ASN A 43 24.70 6.30 -8.09
CA ASN A 43 25.00 7.71 -8.06
C ASN A 43 24.05 8.50 -7.15
N ALA A 44 22.88 7.92 -6.83
CA ALA A 44 21.90 8.52 -5.96
C ALA A 44 22.12 8.21 -4.47
N VAL A 45 23.10 7.38 -4.10
CA VAL A 45 23.37 7.04 -2.70
C VAL A 45 23.63 8.31 -1.89
N GLY A 46 22.92 8.46 -0.75
CA GLY A 46 22.96 9.62 0.12
C GLY A 46 22.04 10.79 -0.31
N THR A 47 21.26 10.64 -1.39
CA THR A 47 20.19 11.61 -1.73
C THR A 47 18.84 11.14 -1.25
N ALA A 48 17.89 12.07 -1.04
CA ALA A 48 16.53 11.71 -0.67
C ALA A 48 15.90 10.76 -1.69
N LYS A 49 15.27 9.69 -1.22
CA LYS A 49 14.60 8.70 -2.10
C LYS A 49 13.56 9.34 -3.02
N THR A 50 12.84 10.34 -2.53
CA THR A 50 11.85 11.09 -3.31
C THR A 50 12.48 11.85 -4.49
N ASP A 51 13.63 12.51 -4.29
CA ASP A 51 14.35 13.22 -5.35
C ASP A 51 14.93 12.26 -6.39
N SER A 52 15.54 11.18 -5.94
CA SER A 52 16.05 10.12 -6.80
C SER A 52 14.93 9.48 -7.65
N ALA A 53 13.77 9.17 -7.03
CA ALA A 53 12.61 8.64 -7.72
C ALA A 53 12.07 9.62 -8.77
N ARG A 54 11.94 10.91 -8.44
CA ARG A 54 11.55 11.96 -9.38
C ARG A 54 12.48 12.03 -10.59
N ALA A 55 13.79 11.97 -10.36
CA ALA A 55 14.76 11.96 -11.44
C ALA A 55 14.59 10.76 -12.38
N SER A 56 14.30 9.58 -11.82
CA SER A 56 14.04 8.37 -12.59
C SER A 56 12.73 8.44 -13.38
N ILE A 57 11.64 8.94 -12.76
CA ILE A 57 10.36 9.17 -13.43
C ILE A 57 10.52 10.11 -14.63
N ARG A 58 11.24 11.22 -14.46
CA ARG A 58 11.49 12.18 -15.55
C ARG A 58 12.22 11.57 -16.76
N ARG A 59 13.07 10.56 -16.53
CA ARG A 59 13.72 9.84 -17.64
C ARG A 59 12.77 8.89 -18.36
N ILE A 60 11.75 8.38 -17.68
CA ILE A 60 10.73 7.48 -18.25
C ILE A 60 9.67 8.29 -18.98
N ASN A 61 9.11 9.30 -18.30
CA ASN A 61 8.05 10.14 -18.83
C ASN A 61 8.14 11.55 -18.23
N PRO A 62 8.66 12.53 -19.00
CA PRO A 62 8.82 13.90 -18.51
C PRO A 62 7.50 14.67 -18.33
N ASP A 63 6.39 14.17 -18.88
CA ASP A 63 5.08 14.83 -18.81
C ASP A 63 4.34 14.52 -17.48
N VAL A 64 4.83 13.57 -16.69
CA VAL A 64 4.26 13.26 -15.38
C VAL A 64 4.62 14.34 -14.37
N ASN A 65 3.60 14.93 -13.76
CA ASN A 65 3.77 15.86 -12.64
C ASN A 65 4.09 15.08 -11.35
N VAL A 66 5.29 15.31 -10.77
CA VAL A 66 5.73 14.62 -9.55
C VAL A 66 5.73 15.60 -8.38
N ILE A 67 4.90 15.32 -7.38
CA ILE A 67 4.82 16.07 -6.12
C ILE A 67 5.58 15.30 -5.05
N LEU A 68 6.55 15.95 -4.40
CA LEU A 68 7.38 15.34 -3.36
C LEU A 68 6.92 15.75 -1.97
N HIS A 69 6.79 14.77 -1.10
CA HIS A 69 6.54 14.93 0.32
C HIS A 69 7.72 14.34 1.09
N HIS A 70 8.70 15.20 1.44
CA HIS A 70 9.95 14.83 2.14
C HIS A 70 9.73 14.69 3.66
N HIS A 71 8.72 13.95 4.05
CA HIS A 71 8.41 13.71 5.45
C HIS A 71 7.67 12.38 5.61
N ARG A 72 7.69 11.88 6.82
CA ARG A 72 6.96 10.68 7.18
C ARG A 72 5.47 10.97 7.20
N ILE A 73 4.67 10.03 6.69
CA ILE A 73 3.23 10.07 6.86
C ILE A 73 2.87 9.60 8.27
N ASP A 74 2.03 10.37 8.95
CA ASP A 74 1.58 10.13 10.32
C ASP A 74 0.10 10.48 10.50
N ASP A 75 -0.42 10.29 11.71
CA ASP A 75 -1.84 10.51 12.01
C ASP A 75 -2.27 11.99 11.89
N GLU A 76 -1.32 12.94 11.97
CA GLU A 76 -1.59 14.38 11.90
C GLU A 76 -1.69 14.86 10.44
N ASN A 77 -0.88 14.31 9.54
CA ASN A 77 -0.76 14.79 8.15
C ASN A 77 -1.44 13.91 7.11
N ALA A 78 -1.68 12.62 7.40
CA ALA A 78 -2.13 11.65 6.39
C ALA A 78 -3.43 12.05 5.69
N ALA A 79 -4.45 12.46 6.44
CA ALA A 79 -5.75 12.80 5.86
C ALA A 79 -5.70 14.06 4.99
N GLU A 80 -4.89 15.06 5.34
CA GLU A 80 -4.69 16.26 4.55
C GLU A 80 -4.03 15.94 3.21
N ILE A 81 -2.93 15.19 3.27
CA ILE A 81 -2.17 14.80 2.06
C ILE A 81 -3.03 13.95 1.14
N ILE A 82 -3.68 12.90 1.67
CA ILE A 82 -4.44 11.92 0.88
C ILE A 82 -5.64 12.56 0.16
N ARG A 83 -6.28 13.59 0.72
CA ARG A 83 -7.38 14.32 0.04
C ARG A 83 -6.98 14.92 -1.31
N GLY A 84 -5.70 15.14 -1.53
CA GLY A 84 -5.18 15.66 -2.80
C GLY A 84 -5.07 14.63 -3.92
N TYR A 85 -5.43 13.36 -3.66
CA TYR A 85 -5.21 12.26 -4.60
C TYR A 85 -6.46 11.39 -4.77
N ASP A 86 -6.61 10.84 -5.98
CA ASP A 86 -7.74 9.96 -6.32
C ASP A 86 -7.58 8.54 -5.80
N LEU A 87 -6.32 8.11 -5.50
CA LEU A 87 -5.97 6.77 -5.06
C LEU A 87 -4.65 6.78 -4.31
N VAL A 88 -4.50 5.88 -3.36
CA VAL A 88 -3.24 5.63 -2.63
C VAL A 88 -2.72 4.23 -2.98
N ALA A 89 -1.43 4.16 -3.34
CA ALA A 89 -0.67 2.92 -3.42
C ALA A 89 0.28 2.85 -2.22
N ASP A 90 0.09 1.86 -1.36
CA ASP A 90 0.88 1.67 -0.14
C ASP A 90 1.82 0.47 -0.28
N GLY A 91 3.10 0.73 -0.14
CA GLY A 91 4.17 -0.27 -0.08
C GLY A 91 5.07 -0.07 1.14
N CYS A 92 4.52 0.44 2.25
CA CYS A 92 5.25 0.64 3.50
C CYS A 92 5.75 -0.68 4.09
N ASP A 93 6.83 -0.63 4.84
CA ASP A 93 7.47 -1.78 5.48
C ASP A 93 7.10 -1.95 6.96
N ASN A 94 6.24 -1.07 7.50
CA ASN A 94 5.82 -1.14 8.89
C ASN A 94 4.29 -1.06 9.05
N PHE A 95 3.78 -1.79 10.01
CA PHE A 95 2.33 -1.92 10.26
C PHE A 95 1.68 -0.64 10.74
N ARG A 96 2.38 0.19 11.55
CA ARG A 96 1.84 1.44 12.07
C ARG A 96 1.50 2.40 10.94
N THR A 97 2.43 2.62 10.02
CA THR A 97 2.19 3.47 8.85
C THR A 97 1.04 2.93 7.99
N ARG A 98 0.94 1.61 7.82
CA ARG A 98 -0.18 0.99 7.08
C ARG A 98 -1.54 1.27 7.73
N LEU A 99 -1.63 1.19 9.06
CA LEU A 99 -2.86 1.49 9.78
C LEU A 99 -3.22 2.97 9.70
N THR A 100 -2.24 3.88 9.82
CA THR A 100 -2.43 5.33 9.63
C THR A 100 -2.97 5.64 8.23
N VAL A 101 -2.34 5.09 7.18
CA VAL A 101 -2.78 5.26 5.79
C VAL A 101 -4.19 4.67 5.58
N ASN A 102 -4.45 3.48 6.11
CA ASN A 102 -5.78 2.85 6.03
C ASN A 102 -6.86 3.71 6.68
N ALA A 103 -6.61 4.23 7.88
CA ALA A 103 -7.56 5.10 8.59
C ALA A 103 -7.83 6.39 7.81
N ALA A 104 -6.78 7.04 7.31
CA ALA A 104 -6.89 8.25 6.51
C ALA A 104 -7.63 8.01 5.19
N CYS A 105 -7.37 6.91 4.48
CA CYS A 105 -8.09 6.51 3.27
C CYS A 105 -9.59 6.25 3.56
N GLY A 106 -9.92 5.66 4.71
CA GLY A 106 -11.30 5.47 5.15
C GLY A 106 -12.05 6.79 5.35
N VAL A 107 -11.42 7.74 6.05
CA VAL A 107 -11.98 9.08 6.35
C VAL A 107 -12.13 9.92 5.08
N THR A 108 -11.14 9.91 4.20
CA THR A 108 -11.16 10.68 2.95
C THR A 108 -11.96 10.02 1.83
N LYS A 109 -12.39 8.77 2.02
CA LYS A 109 -13.03 7.92 1.00
C LYS A 109 -12.16 7.72 -0.23
N THR A 110 -10.84 7.62 -0.03
CA THR A 110 -9.86 7.39 -1.08
C THR A 110 -9.53 5.90 -1.17
N PRO A 111 -9.60 5.25 -2.34
CA PRO A 111 -9.21 3.86 -2.52
C PRO A 111 -7.75 3.62 -2.11
N LEU A 112 -7.49 2.50 -1.45
CA LEU A 112 -6.17 2.07 -1.04
C LEU A 112 -5.80 0.76 -1.71
N VAL A 113 -4.77 0.76 -2.54
CA VAL A 113 -4.14 -0.45 -3.08
C VAL A 113 -2.90 -0.73 -2.24
N SER A 114 -2.93 -1.78 -1.42
CA SER A 114 -1.87 -2.10 -0.47
C SER A 114 -1.20 -3.42 -0.81
N ALA A 115 0.12 -3.41 -0.89
CA ALA A 115 0.96 -4.58 -1.05
C ALA A 115 1.89 -4.74 0.15
N ALA A 116 2.11 -5.99 0.55
CA ALA A 116 3.08 -6.35 1.58
C ALA A 116 3.84 -7.59 1.15
N LEU A 117 5.06 -7.73 1.64
CA LEU A 117 5.90 -8.88 1.33
C LEU A 117 6.69 -9.33 2.56
N SER A 118 7.06 -10.60 2.55
CA SER A 118 8.06 -11.21 3.42
C SER A 118 9.25 -11.64 2.57
N GLN A 119 10.06 -12.56 3.09
CA GLN A 119 11.28 -13.01 2.40
C GLN A 119 11.01 -13.57 0.98
N PHE A 120 9.97 -14.42 0.84
CA PHE A 120 9.63 -15.11 -0.41
C PHE A 120 8.14 -15.01 -0.76
N ASP A 121 7.34 -14.39 0.08
CA ASP A 121 5.90 -14.30 -0.08
C ASP A 121 5.45 -12.86 -0.23
N GLY A 122 4.26 -12.67 -0.79
CA GLY A 122 3.65 -11.37 -0.85
C GLY A 122 2.14 -11.43 -0.91
N GLN A 123 1.55 -10.28 -0.63
CA GLN A 123 0.10 -10.10 -0.67
C GLN A 123 -0.27 -8.75 -1.27
N LEU A 124 -1.44 -8.70 -1.90
CA LEU A 124 -1.99 -7.50 -2.54
C LEU A 124 -3.50 -7.47 -2.37
N ALA A 125 -4.05 -6.31 -2.00
CA ALA A 125 -5.48 -6.09 -1.88
C ALA A 125 -5.84 -4.64 -2.21
N THR A 126 -7.11 -4.42 -2.60
CA THR A 126 -7.71 -3.10 -2.74
C THR A 126 -8.73 -2.90 -1.62
N PHE A 127 -8.59 -1.81 -0.87
CA PHE A 127 -9.47 -1.47 0.26
C PHE A 127 -10.33 -0.26 -0.08
N ARG A 128 -11.65 -0.45 0.03
CA ARG A 128 -12.69 0.57 -0.15
C ARG A 128 -13.77 0.40 0.93
N PRO A 129 -13.45 0.59 2.23
CA PRO A 129 -14.37 0.30 3.33
C PRO A 129 -15.62 1.17 3.34
N PHE A 130 -15.66 2.20 2.52
CA PHE A 130 -16.79 3.10 2.30
C PHE A 130 -17.75 2.65 1.19
N GLU A 131 -17.46 1.51 0.53
CA GLU A 131 -18.31 0.89 -0.49
C GLU A 131 -18.93 -0.42 0.03
N GLN A 132 -19.89 -0.95 -0.73
CA GLN A 132 -20.51 -2.25 -0.53
C GLN A 132 -20.21 -3.17 -1.73
N ASN A 133 -20.25 -4.47 -1.50
CA ASN A 133 -20.21 -5.47 -2.57
C ASN A 133 -21.57 -5.57 -3.28
N GLU A 134 -21.69 -6.45 -4.27
CA GLU A 134 -22.92 -6.68 -5.05
C GLU A 134 -24.08 -7.19 -4.18
N ASP A 135 -23.80 -7.84 -3.06
CA ASP A 135 -24.78 -8.35 -2.08
C ASP A 135 -25.19 -7.28 -1.06
N GLY A 136 -24.66 -6.06 -1.15
CA GLY A 136 -24.93 -4.97 -0.21
C GLY A 136 -24.14 -5.05 1.11
N GLU A 137 -23.15 -5.97 1.22
CA GLU A 137 -22.31 -6.10 2.40
C GLU A 137 -21.18 -5.07 2.34
N PRO A 138 -20.86 -4.38 3.45
CA PRO A 138 -19.75 -3.45 3.51
C PRO A 138 -18.40 -4.13 3.22
N LEU A 139 -17.54 -3.47 2.47
CA LEU A 139 -16.21 -3.98 2.14
C LEU A 139 -15.23 -3.86 3.32
N PRO A 140 -14.21 -4.75 3.40
CA PRO A 140 -13.20 -4.71 4.44
C PRO A 140 -12.24 -3.53 4.26
N CYS A 141 -11.57 -3.15 5.36
CA CYS A 141 -10.39 -2.29 5.34
C CYS A 141 -9.12 -3.10 5.66
N TYR A 142 -7.95 -2.47 5.62
CA TYR A 142 -6.69 -3.14 5.96
C TYR A 142 -6.68 -3.70 7.40
N GLN A 143 -7.31 -3.01 8.35
CA GLN A 143 -7.38 -3.48 9.74
C GLN A 143 -8.28 -4.71 9.92
N CYS A 144 -9.16 -5.05 8.97
CA CYS A 144 -9.85 -6.34 8.96
C CYS A 144 -8.89 -7.50 8.65
N LEU A 145 -7.83 -7.24 7.88
CA LEU A 145 -6.77 -8.22 7.58
C LEU A 145 -5.77 -8.34 8.73
N VAL A 146 -5.46 -7.21 9.40
CA VAL A 146 -4.49 -7.13 10.51
C VAL A 146 -5.21 -6.49 11.71
N PRO A 147 -5.98 -7.28 12.49
CA PRO A 147 -6.80 -6.77 13.60
C PRO A 147 -6.00 -6.17 14.74
N GLU A 148 -4.82 -6.72 14.99
CA GLU A 148 -3.90 -6.33 16.07
C GLU A 148 -2.49 -6.13 15.52
N LEU A 149 -1.80 -5.14 16.07
CA LEU A 149 -0.38 -4.97 15.76
C LEU A 149 0.37 -6.17 16.34
N PRO A 150 1.22 -6.83 15.54
CA PRO A 150 2.13 -7.82 16.08
C PRO A 150 3.04 -7.18 17.14
N GLU A 151 3.43 -7.96 18.17
CA GLU A 151 4.40 -7.48 19.16
C GLU A 151 5.70 -7.06 18.47
N GLU A 152 6.23 -5.88 18.82
CA GLU A 152 7.41 -5.30 18.14
C GLU A 152 8.62 -6.23 18.17
N GLU A 153 8.76 -7.04 19.22
CA GLU A 153 9.84 -8.03 19.37
C GLU A 153 9.72 -9.23 18.41
N SER A 154 8.55 -9.49 17.86
CA SER A 154 8.31 -10.62 16.92
C SER A 154 8.56 -10.27 15.46
N LEU A 155 8.73 -8.99 15.16
CA LEU A 155 8.89 -8.48 13.82
C LEU A 155 10.35 -8.02 13.60
N GLY A 156 11.19 -8.93 13.15
CA GLY A 156 12.44 -8.50 12.51
C GLY A 156 12.13 -7.54 11.36
N THR A 157 12.95 -6.50 11.21
CA THR A 157 12.80 -5.59 10.06
C THR A 157 13.01 -6.35 8.75
N CYS A 158 12.41 -5.87 7.66
CA CYS A 158 12.69 -6.41 6.32
C CYS A 158 14.20 -6.48 5.98
N ALA A 159 15.01 -5.64 6.63
CA ALA A 159 16.47 -5.65 6.49
C ALA A 159 17.13 -6.81 7.23
N GLU A 160 16.59 -7.21 8.39
CA GLU A 160 17.12 -8.31 9.22
C GLU A 160 16.71 -9.68 8.69
N GLN A 161 15.48 -9.82 8.21
CA GLN A 161 14.98 -11.09 7.65
C GLN A 161 15.50 -11.36 6.24
N GLY A 162 15.97 -10.33 5.55
CA GLY A 162 16.32 -10.38 4.12
C GLY A 162 15.09 -10.50 3.23
N ILE A 163 15.13 -9.88 2.07
CA ILE A 163 14.08 -9.96 1.05
C ILE A 163 14.73 -10.34 -0.26
N LEU A 164 14.18 -11.32 -0.94
CA LEU A 164 14.53 -11.59 -2.31
C LEU A 164 14.02 -10.43 -3.20
N GLY A 165 14.94 -9.58 -3.71
CA GLY A 165 14.59 -8.30 -4.34
C GLY A 165 13.59 -8.42 -5.49
N VAL A 166 13.64 -9.53 -6.25
CA VAL A 166 12.67 -9.77 -7.35
C VAL A 166 11.23 -9.94 -6.85
N VAL A 167 11.01 -10.38 -5.59
CA VAL A 167 9.65 -10.49 -5.03
C VAL A 167 9.04 -9.11 -4.89
N ALA A 168 9.81 -8.12 -4.43
CA ALA A 168 9.37 -6.73 -4.40
C ALA A 168 9.04 -6.20 -5.81
N GLY A 169 9.86 -6.57 -6.81
CA GLY A 169 9.62 -6.26 -8.22
C GLY A 169 8.29 -6.83 -8.74
N ILE A 170 8.04 -8.13 -8.49
CA ILE A 170 6.82 -8.81 -8.92
C ILE A 170 5.58 -8.19 -8.25
N LEU A 171 5.59 -8.08 -6.93
CA LEU A 171 4.44 -7.56 -6.18
C LEU A 171 4.15 -6.08 -6.50
N GLY A 172 5.18 -5.24 -6.60
CA GLY A 172 4.99 -3.83 -6.97
C GLY A 172 4.51 -3.67 -8.42
N THR A 173 4.92 -4.56 -9.34
CA THR A 173 4.36 -4.58 -10.71
C THR A 173 2.88 -4.99 -10.72
N MET A 174 2.51 -6.01 -9.94
CA MET A 174 1.11 -6.40 -9.76
C MET A 174 0.29 -5.26 -9.12
N GLN A 175 0.87 -4.56 -8.14
CA GLN A 175 0.26 -3.39 -7.49
C GLN A 175 0.04 -2.26 -8.48
N ALA A 176 1.01 -1.95 -9.34
CA ALA A 176 0.84 -0.96 -10.41
C ALA A 176 -0.29 -1.34 -11.37
N GLY A 177 -0.40 -2.61 -11.74
CA GLY A 177 -1.50 -3.12 -12.56
C GLY A 177 -2.87 -2.94 -11.89
N GLU A 178 -2.96 -3.20 -10.57
CA GLU A 178 -4.18 -2.99 -9.81
C GLU A 178 -4.54 -1.50 -9.74
N VAL A 179 -3.56 -0.62 -9.48
CA VAL A 179 -3.75 0.84 -9.50
C VAL A 179 -4.29 1.31 -10.85
N ILE A 180 -3.74 0.85 -11.96
CA ILE A 180 -4.21 1.20 -13.32
C ILE A 180 -5.65 0.72 -13.54
N LYS A 181 -5.99 -0.49 -13.10
CA LYS A 181 -7.36 -1.00 -13.16
C LYS A 181 -8.35 -0.14 -12.37
N GLU A 182 -7.97 0.27 -11.16
CA GLU A 182 -8.78 1.14 -10.31
C GLU A 182 -8.99 2.53 -10.93
N ILE A 183 -7.95 3.12 -11.54
CA ILE A 183 -8.04 4.42 -12.23
C ILE A 183 -8.94 4.34 -13.46
N LEU A 184 -8.81 3.29 -14.26
CA LEU A 184 -9.54 3.14 -15.52
C LEU A 184 -10.92 2.49 -15.35
N GLY A 185 -11.23 1.92 -14.19
CA GLY A 185 -12.47 1.18 -13.96
C GLY A 185 -12.58 -0.08 -14.84
N ILE A 186 -11.48 -0.76 -15.12
CA ILE A 186 -11.43 -1.94 -16.01
C ILE A 186 -11.10 -3.23 -15.24
N GLY A 187 -11.51 -4.35 -15.79
CA GLY A 187 -11.24 -5.68 -15.23
C GLY A 187 -11.97 -5.91 -13.89
N THR A 188 -11.45 -6.83 -13.10
CA THR A 188 -12.00 -7.18 -11.78
C THR A 188 -11.10 -6.65 -10.69
N SER A 189 -11.60 -5.72 -9.87
CA SER A 189 -10.91 -5.19 -8.68
C SER A 189 -10.64 -6.27 -7.64
N LEU A 190 -9.56 -6.10 -6.87
CA LEU A 190 -9.26 -6.90 -5.68
C LEU A 190 -10.02 -6.43 -4.43
N LYS A 191 -11.00 -5.53 -4.54
CA LYS A 191 -11.84 -5.13 -3.41
C LYS A 191 -12.58 -6.33 -2.81
N GLY A 192 -12.47 -6.49 -1.49
CA GLY A 192 -13.01 -7.66 -0.78
C GLY A 192 -12.26 -8.98 -1.04
N LYS A 193 -11.09 -8.91 -1.64
CA LYS A 193 -10.24 -10.07 -1.97
C LYS A 193 -8.79 -9.81 -1.55
N LEU A 194 -8.07 -10.89 -1.31
CA LEU A 194 -6.64 -10.89 -1.04
C LEU A 194 -5.93 -11.80 -2.04
N LEU A 195 -5.04 -11.23 -2.84
CA LEU A 195 -4.10 -12.01 -3.64
C LEU A 195 -2.90 -12.37 -2.75
N LEU A 196 -2.57 -13.65 -2.73
CA LEU A 196 -1.38 -14.20 -2.09
C LEU A 196 -0.44 -14.72 -3.18
N TYR A 197 0.84 -14.40 -3.07
CA TYR A 197 1.89 -14.83 -3.97
C TYR A 197 3.00 -15.56 -3.21
N ASP A 198 3.38 -16.73 -3.70
CA ASP A 198 4.48 -17.56 -3.21
C ASP A 198 5.55 -17.61 -4.30
N ALA A 199 6.71 -17.02 -4.04
CA ALA A 199 7.79 -16.93 -5.01
C ALA A 199 8.58 -18.23 -5.15
N LEU A 200 8.59 -19.11 -4.15
CA LEU A 200 9.29 -20.39 -4.24
C LEU A 200 8.52 -21.38 -5.11
N GLU A 201 7.19 -21.37 -5.01
CA GLU A 201 6.30 -22.21 -5.83
C GLU A 201 5.85 -21.52 -7.13
N MET A 202 6.22 -20.24 -7.33
CA MET A 202 5.77 -19.40 -8.47
C MET A 202 4.24 -19.43 -8.64
N ARG A 203 3.53 -19.40 -7.53
CA ARG A 203 2.07 -19.56 -7.49
C ARG A 203 1.38 -18.35 -6.87
N SER A 204 0.28 -17.95 -7.48
CA SER A 204 -0.62 -16.97 -6.90
C SER A 204 -2.01 -17.56 -6.67
N ARG A 205 -2.70 -17.09 -5.64
CA ARG A 205 -4.10 -17.42 -5.37
C ARG A 205 -4.83 -16.18 -4.86
N VAL A 206 -6.12 -16.09 -5.20
CA VAL A 206 -6.99 -15.04 -4.72
C VAL A 206 -8.03 -15.67 -3.78
N ILE A 207 -8.16 -15.13 -2.59
CA ILE A 207 -9.12 -15.57 -1.58
C ILE A 207 -10.09 -14.44 -1.24
N LYS A 208 -11.30 -14.76 -0.75
CA LYS A 208 -12.23 -13.76 -0.20
C LYS A 208 -11.65 -13.19 1.09
N LEU A 209 -11.70 -11.87 1.23
CA LEU A 209 -11.35 -11.15 2.44
C LEU A 209 -12.65 -10.57 3.03
N PRO A 210 -13.21 -11.15 4.10
CA PRO A 210 -14.43 -10.63 4.71
C PRO A 210 -14.13 -9.40 5.56
N ARG A 211 -15.12 -8.52 5.72
CA ARG A 211 -15.08 -7.46 6.73
C ARG A 211 -15.25 -8.08 8.11
N ASP A 212 -14.48 -7.59 9.08
CA ASP A 212 -14.71 -7.85 10.48
C ASP A 212 -15.74 -6.83 11.04
N PRO A 213 -16.91 -7.27 11.50
CA PRO A 213 -17.89 -6.38 12.09
C PRO A 213 -17.39 -5.63 13.34
N ALA A 214 -16.45 -6.23 14.08
CA ALA A 214 -15.81 -5.65 15.27
C ALA A 214 -14.55 -4.83 14.96
N CYS A 215 -14.20 -4.65 13.67
CA CYS A 215 -13.00 -3.92 13.27
C CYS A 215 -12.93 -2.53 13.89
N LYS A 216 -11.81 -2.20 14.54
CA LYS A 216 -11.58 -0.91 15.22
C LYS A 216 -11.60 0.29 14.26
N SER A 217 -11.28 0.08 12.95
CA SER A 217 -11.21 1.13 11.94
C SER A 217 -12.51 1.30 11.15
N CYS A 218 -13.11 0.22 10.69
CA CYS A 218 -14.30 0.29 9.83
C CYS A 218 -15.51 -0.46 10.37
N GLY A 219 -15.42 -1.10 11.54
CA GLY A 219 -16.52 -1.83 12.16
C GLY A 219 -17.72 -0.92 12.47
N THR A 220 -18.88 -1.52 12.61
CA THR A 220 -20.06 -0.82 13.08
C THR A 220 -19.94 -0.70 14.60
N PRO A 221 -20.01 0.51 15.21
CA PRO A 221 -20.04 0.62 16.67
C PRO A 221 -21.16 -0.28 17.22
N ALA A 222 -20.85 -1.10 18.23
CA ALA A 222 -21.86 -1.84 18.94
C ALA A 222 -22.95 -0.84 19.36
N ARG A 223 -24.20 -1.09 19.00
CA ARG A 223 -25.32 -0.29 19.47
C ARG A 223 -25.28 -0.35 21.01
N SER A 224 -24.87 0.77 21.63
CA SER A 224 -24.97 0.94 23.07
C SER A 224 -26.45 0.93 23.42
N GLY A 225 -26.99 -0.21 23.86
CA GLY A 225 -28.36 -0.26 24.34
C GLY A 225 -29.16 -1.52 24.03
N GLU A 226 -28.60 -2.70 24.28
CA GLU A 226 -29.46 -3.81 24.68
C GLU A 226 -29.12 -4.12 26.15
N LYS A 227 -29.85 -3.49 27.05
CA LYS A 227 -29.97 -3.98 28.42
C LYS A 227 -30.64 -5.33 28.33
N THR A 228 -29.88 -6.39 28.53
CA THR A 228 -30.44 -7.71 28.82
C THR A 228 -31.18 -7.59 30.14
N GLU A 229 -32.49 -7.44 30.09
CA GLU A 229 -33.34 -7.69 31.25
C GLU A 229 -33.25 -9.18 31.53
N LEU A 230 -32.53 -9.51 32.59
CA LEU A 230 -32.58 -10.83 33.22
C LEU A 230 -33.94 -10.92 33.93
N VAL A 231 -34.81 -11.78 33.42
CA VAL A 231 -35.96 -12.32 34.13
C VAL A 231 -35.56 -13.63 34.80
#